data_3a5518d7fb15975297e4a8e816d6899c
#
_entry.id   3a5518d7fb15975297e4a8e816d6899c
#
_cell.length_a   1.000
_cell.length_b   1.000
_cell.length_c   1.000
_cell.angle_alpha   90.00
_cell.angle_beta   90.00
_cell.angle_gamma   90.00
#
_symmetry.space_group_name_H-M   'P 1'
#
loop_
_entity.id
_entity.type
_entity.pdbx_description
1 polymer ?
#
loop_
_entity_poly.entity_id
_entity_poly.type
_entity_poly.pdbx_seq_one_letter_code
_entity_poly.pdbx_strand_id
1 'polypeptide(L)'
;MLSTMQIIDGKATAQQIKAEIAEEVNNIVAKGGKRPHLAAILVGHDGGSETYVKNKVLACEACGFKSSLIRFDDTVSEEELLAKVQELNADDDVDGYIVQLPLPRHIDEQKIIMAVDYRKDVDGFHPINVGRMAIGLPCFVSATPLGIITLLQRYGVKTSGKKCVVLGRSNIVGKPMAQPMMQKQYGDATVTVCHSHSATLKEECREADIVIAAIGQPDFVTADMVKPGAIVIDVGTTRVPDATRPSGSRLNGDVKYDEVAPKCSMITPVPGGVGPMTICSLMKNTLAAAQKTIYQ
;
A
#
# COMPACT_ATOMS: atom_id res chain seq x y z
N MET A 1 -17.99 -29.87 0.86
CA MET A 1 -18.35 -28.83 1.83
C MET A 1 -17.57 -27.60 1.45
N LEU A 2 -18.23 -26.47 1.18
CA LEU A 2 -17.53 -25.19 1.03
C LEU A 2 -16.92 -24.88 2.42
N SER A 3 -15.62 -24.68 2.47
CA SER A 3 -14.91 -24.19 3.68
C SER A 3 -15.62 -22.90 4.14
N THR A 4 -15.81 -22.75 5.45
CA THR A 4 -16.30 -21.48 6.02
C THR A 4 -15.39 -20.34 5.54
N MET A 5 -15.97 -19.30 4.97
CA MET A 5 -15.24 -18.10 4.52
C MET A 5 -14.42 -17.52 5.67
N GLN A 6 -13.16 -17.21 5.40
CA GLN A 6 -12.25 -16.58 6.35
C GLN A 6 -12.05 -15.10 6.01
N ILE A 7 -12.20 -14.23 7.01
CA ILE A 7 -11.87 -12.82 6.88
C ILE A 7 -10.35 -12.66 6.99
N ILE A 8 -9.76 -11.94 6.03
CA ILE A 8 -8.35 -11.50 6.09
C ILE A 8 -8.32 -10.17 6.85
N ASP A 9 -8.10 -10.23 8.17
CA ASP A 9 -8.07 -9.06 9.05
C ASP A 9 -6.71 -8.35 8.96
N GLY A 10 -6.65 -7.32 8.10
CA GLY A 10 -5.44 -6.52 7.94
C GLY A 10 -5.16 -5.62 9.14
N LYS A 11 -6.19 -5.21 9.90
CA LYS A 11 -6.01 -4.40 11.11
C LYS A 11 -5.29 -5.18 12.20
N ALA A 12 -5.73 -6.39 12.48
CA ALA A 12 -5.09 -7.26 13.48
C ALA A 12 -3.66 -7.62 13.04
N THR A 13 -3.48 -7.98 11.76
CA THR A 13 -2.16 -8.29 11.19
C THR A 13 -1.20 -7.10 11.27
N ALA A 14 -1.66 -5.89 10.94
CA ALA A 14 -0.85 -4.69 11.03
C ALA A 14 -0.44 -4.35 12.47
N GLN A 15 -1.30 -4.63 13.46
CA GLN A 15 -0.96 -4.45 14.87
C GLN A 15 0.16 -5.39 15.31
N GLN A 16 0.10 -6.66 14.92
CA GLN A 16 1.15 -7.65 15.22
C GLN A 16 2.49 -7.23 14.61
N ILE A 17 2.50 -6.86 13.32
CA ILE A 17 3.74 -6.47 12.64
C ILE A 17 4.32 -5.18 13.22
N LYS A 18 3.49 -4.21 13.60
CA LYS A 18 3.99 -3.00 14.28
C LYS A 18 4.62 -3.31 15.63
N ALA A 19 4.09 -4.28 16.37
CA ALA A 19 4.72 -4.74 17.62
C ALA A 19 6.07 -5.42 17.35
N GLU A 20 6.17 -6.27 16.33
CA GLU A 20 7.42 -6.90 15.88
C GLU A 20 8.47 -5.83 15.50
N ILE A 21 8.06 -4.80 14.75
CA ILE A 21 8.94 -3.67 14.37
C ILE A 21 9.39 -2.89 15.62
N ALA A 22 8.48 -2.62 16.56
CA ALA A 22 8.81 -1.89 17.80
C ALA A 22 9.84 -2.65 18.64
N GLU A 23 9.71 -3.97 18.75
CA GLU A 23 10.70 -4.82 19.43
C GLU A 23 12.08 -4.72 18.75
N GLU A 24 12.11 -4.80 17.42
CA GLU A 24 13.35 -4.68 16.65
C GLU A 24 14.01 -3.31 16.82
N VAL A 25 13.21 -2.22 16.78
CA VAL A 25 13.71 -0.86 17.03
C VAL A 25 14.27 -0.70 18.44
N ASN A 26 13.59 -1.27 19.46
CA ASN A 26 14.11 -1.25 20.82
C ASN A 26 15.45 -1.98 20.93
N ASN A 27 15.62 -3.10 20.23
CA ASN A 27 16.89 -3.83 20.19
C ASN A 27 18.00 -3.05 19.49
N ILE A 28 17.69 -2.30 18.41
CA ILE A 28 18.63 -1.41 17.72
C ILE A 28 19.12 -0.31 18.68
N VAL A 29 18.16 0.38 19.33
CA VAL A 29 18.46 1.49 20.24
C VAL A 29 19.23 1.01 21.48
N ALA A 30 18.86 -0.13 22.05
CA ALA A 30 19.57 -0.72 23.20
C ALA A 30 21.04 -1.07 22.90
N LYS A 31 21.36 -1.34 21.63
CA LYS A 31 22.73 -1.57 21.15
C LYS A 31 23.46 -0.28 20.74
N GLY A 32 22.89 0.90 21.01
CA GLY A 32 23.46 2.19 20.65
C GLY A 32 23.25 2.61 19.21
N GLY A 33 22.39 1.89 18.46
CA GLY A 33 22.03 2.25 17.10
C GLY A 33 21.05 3.44 17.03
N LYS A 34 20.99 4.08 15.88
CA LYS A 34 20.10 5.20 15.60
C LYS A 34 18.65 4.71 15.53
N ARG A 35 17.72 5.51 16.06
CA ARG A 35 16.28 5.31 15.92
C ARG A 35 15.87 5.61 14.47
N PRO A 36 15.14 4.71 13.79
CA PRO A 36 14.65 4.98 12.43
C PRO A 36 13.85 6.27 12.34
N HIS A 37 14.05 7.06 11.29
CA HIS A 37 13.40 8.35 11.09
C HIS A 37 12.66 8.41 9.76
N LEU A 38 11.33 8.55 9.84
CA LEU A 38 10.46 8.80 8.70
C LEU A 38 10.05 10.26 8.65
N ALA A 39 10.30 10.95 7.54
CA ALA A 39 9.72 12.26 7.27
C ALA A 39 8.52 12.14 6.31
N ALA A 40 7.57 13.06 6.43
CA ALA A 40 6.43 13.15 5.52
C ALA A 40 6.21 14.61 5.11
N ILE A 41 6.08 14.84 3.82
CA ILE A 41 5.66 16.13 3.25
C ILE A 41 4.18 16.05 2.93
N LEU A 42 3.41 17.03 3.40
CA LEU A 42 2.00 17.22 3.10
C LEU A 42 1.79 18.60 2.49
N VAL A 43 1.19 18.67 1.31
CA VAL A 43 0.85 19.91 0.62
C VAL A 43 -0.65 20.09 0.61
N GLY A 44 -1.12 21.26 1.08
CA GLY A 44 -2.53 21.60 1.16
C GLY A 44 -3.29 20.92 2.31
N HIS A 45 -4.61 20.94 2.22
CA HIS A 45 -5.54 20.56 3.29
C HIS A 45 -6.56 19.49 2.85
N ASP A 46 -6.19 18.59 1.94
CA ASP A 46 -7.08 17.48 1.58
C ASP A 46 -7.33 16.57 2.79
N GLY A 47 -8.59 16.43 3.21
CA GLY A 47 -8.95 15.69 4.41
C GLY A 47 -8.62 14.20 4.37
N GLY A 48 -8.53 13.61 3.17
CA GLY A 48 -8.05 12.24 2.98
C GLY A 48 -6.57 12.15 3.30
N SER A 49 -5.76 13.02 2.68
CA SER A 49 -4.32 13.12 2.88
C SER A 49 -3.95 13.42 4.32
N GLU A 50 -4.68 14.34 5.00
CA GLU A 50 -4.46 14.63 6.42
C GLU A 50 -4.71 13.41 7.32
N THR A 51 -5.78 12.66 7.04
CA THR A 51 -6.08 11.43 7.79
C THR A 51 -4.98 10.37 7.59
N TYR A 52 -4.50 10.19 6.35
CA TYR A 52 -3.41 9.26 6.05
C TYR A 52 -2.10 9.66 6.75
N VAL A 53 -1.71 10.93 6.68
CA VAL A 53 -0.49 11.42 7.34
C VAL A 53 -0.59 11.30 8.86
N LYS A 54 -1.73 11.64 9.47
CA LYS A 54 -1.96 11.43 10.90
C LYS A 54 -1.76 9.94 11.30
N ASN A 55 -2.33 9.02 10.53
CA ASN A 55 -2.18 7.59 10.80
C ASN A 55 -0.73 7.11 10.63
N LYS A 56 0.05 7.71 9.70
CA LYS A 56 1.48 7.43 9.52
C LYS A 56 2.28 7.89 10.74
N VAL A 57 2.01 9.09 11.26
CA VAL A 57 2.66 9.60 12.49
C VAL A 57 2.36 8.69 13.68
N LEU A 58 1.09 8.32 13.89
CA LEU A 58 0.71 7.38 14.95
C LEU A 58 1.39 6.00 14.79
N ALA A 59 1.60 5.55 13.56
CA ALA A 59 2.32 4.30 13.31
C ALA A 59 3.81 4.43 13.62
N CYS A 60 4.44 5.57 13.32
CA CYS A 60 5.83 5.86 13.73
C CYS A 60 5.96 5.79 15.25
N GLU A 61 5.06 6.44 15.99
CA GLU A 61 5.03 6.40 17.46
C GLU A 61 4.90 4.95 17.96
N ALA A 62 3.94 4.19 17.41
CA ALA A 62 3.70 2.79 17.79
C ALA A 62 4.90 1.88 17.50
N CYS A 63 5.69 2.17 16.46
CA CYS A 63 6.91 1.44 16.11
C CYS A 63 8.17 1.97 16.80
N GLY A 64 8.07 3.05 17.58
CA GLY A 64 9.21 3.70 18.23
C GLY A 64 10.13 4.46 17.29
N PHE A 65 9.62 4.90 16.12
CA PHE A 65 10.37 5.71 15.15
C PHE A 65 10.37 7.18 15.55
N LYS A 66 11.38 7.90 15.08
CA LYS A 66 11.33 9.36 14.95
C LYS A 66 10.47 9.71 13.74
N SER A 67 9.62 10.73 13.84
CA SER A 67 8.82 11.21 12.71
C SER A 67 8.89 12.72 12.58
N SER A 68 8.96 13.22 11.34
CA SER A 68 8.90 14.64 11.01
C SER A 68 7.79 14.89 10.01
N LEU A 69 6.90 15.84 10.32
CA LEU A 69 5.85 16.27 9.41
C LEU A 69 6.13 17.68 8.92
N ILE A 70 6.34 17.81 7.61
CA ILE A 70 6.59 19.06 6.91
C ILE A 70 5.30 19.43 6.18
N ARG A 71 4.75 20.60 6.47
CA ARG A 71 3.50 21.09 5.87
C ARG A 71 3.77 22.28 4.98
N PHE A 72 3.16 22.26 3.81
CA PHE A 72 3.08 23.41 2.90
C PHE A 72 1.63 23.73 2.60
N ASP A 73 1.36 24.99 2.36
CA ASP A 73 0.07 25.42 1.83
C ASP A 73 -0.10 24.92 0.38
N ASP A 74 -1.33 24.88 -0.10
CA ASP A 74 -1.66 24.44 -1.46
C ASP A 74 -1.14 25.42 -2.55
N THR A 75 -0.65 26.59 -2.15
CA THR A 75 -0.04 27.61 -3.01
C THR A 75 1.49 27.47 -3.14
N VAL A 76 2.12 26.51 -2.45
CA VAL A 76 3.58 26.30 -2.53
C VAL A 76 4.04 26.12 -4.00
N SER A 77 5.16 26.73 -4.37
CA SER A 77 5.70 26.54 -5.72
C SER A 77 6.37 25.18 -5.87
N GLU A 78 6.44 24.70 -7.10
CA GLU A 78 7.15 23.44 -7.41
C GLU A 78 8.64 23.54 -7.03
N GLU A 79 9.26 24.70 -7.25
CA GLU A 79 10.67 24.99 -6.92
C GLU A 79 10.91 24.90 -5.40
N GLU A 80 10.02 25.45 -4.60
CA GLU A 80 10.12 25.42 -3.12
C GLU A 80 9.96 23.98 -2.60
N LEU A 81 9.01 23.23 -3.16
CA LEU A 81 8.83 21.83 -2.83
C LEU A 81 10.05 20.98 -3.22
N LEU A 82 10.60 21.21 -4.43
CA LEU A 82 11.84 20.55 -4.89
C LEU A 82 13.03 20.88 -3.98
N ALA A 83 13.17 22.12 -3.55
CA ALA A 83 14.22 22.52 -2.61
C ALA A 83 14.14 21.73 -1.30
N LYS A 84 12.93 21.53 -0.76
CA LYS A 84 12.71 20.71 0.44
C LYS A 84 13.02 19.22 0.18
N VAL A 85 12.69 18.70 -0.97
CA VAL A 85 13.05 17.34 -1.39
C VAL A 85 14.57 17.17 -1.40
N GLN A 86 15.32 18.14 -1.94
CA GLN A 86 16.79 18.10 -1.97
C GLN A 86 17.39 18.20 -0.55
N GLU A 87 16.80 19.01 0.33
CA GLU A 87 17.22 19.09 1.75
C GLU A 87 17.06 17.72 2.44
N LEU A 88 15.91 17.05 2.27
CA LEU A 88 15.68 15.72 2.84
C LEU A 88 16.56 14.63 2.22
N ASN A 89 16.90 14.76 0.93
CA ASN A 89 17.86 13.86 0.29
C ASN A 89 19.25 13.95 0.96
N ALA A 90 19.67 15.16 1.35
CA ALA A 90 20.96 15.43 1.97
C ALA A 90 20.98 15.21 3.50
N ASP A 91 19.83 15.06 4.16
CA ASP A 91 19.74 14.91 5.61
C ASP A 91 20.01 13.44 6.02
N ASP A 92 21.19 13.19 6.57
CA ASP A 92 21.60 11.85 7.06
C ASP A 92 20.77 11.35 8.26
N ASP A 93 20.05 12.23 8.95
CA ASP A 93 19.15 11.82 10.04
C ASP A 93 17.84 11.22 9.52
N VAL A 94 17.42 11.55 8.30
CA VAL A 94 16.23 11.02 7.65
C VAL A 94 16.56 9.74 6.89
N ASP A 95 16.03 8.61 7.35
CA ASP A 95 16.26 7.31 6.69
C ASP A 95 15.36 7.10 5.48
N GLY A 96 14.14 7.62 5.52
CA GLY A 96 13.20 7.60 4.42
C GLY A 96 12.18 8.71 4.56
N TYR A 97 11.58 9.09 3.45
CA TYR A 97 10.50 10.06 3.48
C TYR A 97 9.50 9.83 2.35
N ILE A 98 8.36 10.44 2.51
CA ILE A 98 7.27 10.40 1.55
C ILE A 98 6.82 11.81 1.20
N VAL A 99 6.36 11.99 -0.02
CA VAL A 99 5.56 13.13 -0.43
C VAL A 99 4.13 12.64 -0.61
N GLN A 100 3.23 13.07 0.27
CA GLN A 100 1.85 12.60 0.27
C GLN A 100 1.11 13.04 -0.99
N LEU A 101 0.66 12.08 -1.78
CA LEU A 101 -0.16 12.30 -2.98
C LEU A 101 -1.66 12.31 -2.63
N PRO A 102 -2.50 13.01 -3.44
CA PRO A 102 -2.13 13.80 -4.63
C PRO A 102 -1.53 15.16 -4.27
N LEU A 103 -0.79 15.75 -5.20
CA LEU A 103 -0.29 17.12 -5.13
C LEU A 103 -1.26 18.10 -5.81
N PRO A 104 -1.20 19.43 -5.51
CA PRO A 104 -1.90 20.44 -6.26
C PRO A 104 -1.59 20.41 -7.75
N ARG A 105 -2.57 20.75 -8.61
CA ARG A 105 -2.48 20.58 -10.08
C ARG A 105 -1.35 21.35 -10.76
N HIS A 106 -0.81 22.40 -10.13
CA HIS A 106 0.29 23.19 -10.67
C HIS A 106 1.67 22.59 -10.41
N ILE A 107 1.74 21.49 -9.65
CA ILE A 107 2.98 20.77 -9.34
C ILE A 107 2.97 19.46 -10.14
N ASP A 108 4.05 19.18 -10.85
CA ASP A 108 4.25 17.92 -11.56
C ASP A 108 4.66 16.82 -10.56
N GLU A 109 3.69 15.95 -10.23
CA GLU A 109 3.92 14.82 -9.33
C GLU A 109 5.08 13.93 -9.79
N GLN A 110 5.21 13.70 -11.10
CA GLN A 110 6.27 12.84 -11.64
C GLN A 110 7.65 13.46 -11.42
N LYS A 111 7.76 14.75 -11.58
CA LYS A 111 9.01 15.50 -11.34
C LYS A 111 9.42 15.43 -9.87
N ILE A 112 8.44 15.56 -8.95
CA ILE A 112 8.70 15.41 -7.52
C ILE A 112 9.13 14.00 -7.18
N ILE A 113 8.43 12.95 -7.65
CA ILE A 113 8.79 11.56 -7.43
C ILE A 113 10.21 11.27 -7.91
N MET A 114 10.59 11.76 -9.09
CA MET A 114 11.93 11.57 -9.66
C MET A 114 13.03 12.34 -8.90
N ALA A 115 12.69 13.40 -8.19
CA ALA A 115 13.64 14.19 -7.39
C ALA A 115 13.98 13.54 -6.05
N VAL A 116 13.12 12.61 -5.55
CA VAL A 116 13.38 11.84 -4.34
C VAL A 116 14.60 10.94 -4.55
N ASP A 117 15.53 10.89 -3.58
CA ASP A 117 16.58 9.88 -3.61
C ASP A 117 15.94 8.48 -3.48
N TYR A 118 16.13 7.64 -4.50
CA TYR A 118 15.54 6.29 -4.52
C TYR A 118 15.91 5.43 -3.31
N ARG A 119 17.03 5.76 -2.62
CA ARG A 119 17.47 5.09 -1.39
C ARG A 119 16.67 5.52 -0.16
N LYS A 120 15.91 6.62 -0.26
CA LYS A 120 15.01 7.16 0.77
C LYS A 120 13.54 7.10 0.37
N ASP A 121 13.23 6.62 -0.85
CA ASP A 121 11.88 6.44 -1.39
C ASP A 121 11.20 5.21 -0.75
N VAL A 122 10.79 5.34 0.49
CA VAL A 122 10.17 4.24 1.25
C VAL A 122 8.71 3.94 0.84
N ASP A 123 8.08 4.79 0.01
CA ASP A 123 6.81 4.48 -0.66
C ASP A 123 7.02 3.57 -1.89
N GLY A 124 8.24 3.50 -2.45
CA GLY A 124 8.58 2.63 -3.56
C GLY A 124 8.02 3.10 -4.92
N PHE A 125 7.90 4.41 -5.13
CA PHE A 125 7.34 4.99 -6.36
C PHE A 125 8.42 5.45 -7.35
N HIS A 126 9.65 5.63 -6.88
CA HIS A 126 10.74 6.08 -7.73
C HIS A 126 11.01 5.07 -8.86
N PRO A 127 11.22 5.51 -10.13
CA PRO A 127 11.44 4.61 -11.26
C PRO A 127 12.56 3.59 -11.07
N ILE A 128 13.59 3.91 -10.30
CA ILE A 128 14.67 2.97 -9.95
C ILE A 128 14.13 1.82 -9.10
N ASN A 129 13.34 2.10 -8.05
CA ASN A 129 12.71 1.06 -7.23
C ASN A 129 11.74 0.21 -8.06
N VAL A 130 10.90 0.85 -8.88
CA VAL A 130 9.95 0.16 -9.76
C VAL A 130 10.67 -0.73 -10.77
N GLY A 131 11.74 -0.24 -11.41
CA GLY A 131 12.53 -1.01 -12.36
C GLY A 131 13.26 -2.18 -11.70
N ARG A 132 13.86 -1.97 -10.53
CA ARG A 132 14.51 -3.02 -9.74
C ARG A 132 13.50 -4.10 -9.31
N MET A 133 12.32 -3.69 -8.87
CA MET A 133 11.23 -4.62 -8.54
C MET A 133 10.83 -5.44 -9.77
N ALA A 134 10.70 -4.83 -10.95
CA ALA A 134 10.30 -5.51 -12.18
C ALA A 134 11.26 -6.66 -12.56
N ILE A 135 12.55 -6.52 -12.28
CA ILE A 135 13.58 -7.52 -12.61
C ILE A 135 14.05 -8.34 -11.38
N GLY A 136 13.36 -8.21 -10.24
CA GLY A 136 13.62 -9.02 -9.05
C GLY A 136 14.87 -8.64 -8.25
N LEU A 137 15.37 -7.41 -8.40
CA LEU A 137 16.47 -6.88 -7.60
C LEU A 137 15.96 -6.33 -6.26
N PRO A 138 16.79 -6.31 -5.19
CA PRO A 138 16.44 -5.65 -3.93
C PRO A 138 16.02 -4.20 -4.15
N CYS A 139 14.86 -3.81 -3.64
CA CYS A 139 14.30 -2.47 -3.76
C CYS A 139 13.25 -2.22 -2.67
N PHE A 140 12.85 -0.98 -2.49
CA PHE A 140 11.64 -0.69 -1.75
C PHE A 140 10.43 -1.04 -2.62
N VAL A 141 9.67 -2.03 -2.20
CA VAL A 141 8.42 -2.41 -2.86
C VAL A 141 7.34 -1.42 -2.45
N SER A 142 6.54 -0.97 -3.41
CA SER A 142 5.41 -0.07 -3.14
C SER A 142 4.56 -0.56 -1.96
N ALA A 143 4.22 0.35 -1.04
CA ALA A 143 3.70 0.01 0.28
C ALA A 143 2.39 -0.82 0.24
N THR A 144 1.44 -0.48 -0.65
CA THR A 144 0.17 -1.23 -0.77
C THR A 144 0.38 -2.64 -1.33
N PRO A 145 1.10 -2.86 -2.43
CA PRO A 145 1.49 -4.20 -2.89
C PRO A 145 2.23 -5.02 -1.84
N LEU A 146 3.20 -4.43 -1.15
CA LEU A 146 3.93 -5.12 -0.08
C LEU A 146 2.98 -5.56 1.05
N GLY A 147 2.02 -4.72 1.41
CA GLY A 147 0.99 -5.04 2.40
C GLY A 147 0.11 -6.21 2.00
N ILE A 148 -0.29 -6.26 0.74
CA ILE A 148 -1.10 -7.37 0.20
C ILE A 148 -0.30 -8.68 0.19
N ILE A 149 0.94 -8.66 -0.30
CA ILE A 149 1.82 -9.84 -0.26
C ILE A 149 2.00 -10.32 1.19
N THR A 150 2.25 -9.39 2.11
CA THR A 150 2.41 -9.73 3.54
C THR A 150 1.13 -10.35 4.11
N LEU A 151 -0.06 -9.86 3.76
CA LEU A 151 -1.34 -10.47 4.17
C LEU A 151 -1.46 -11.90 3.64
N LEU A 152 -1.26 -12.10 2.34
CA LEU A 152 -1.34 -13.42 1.72
C LEU A 152 -0.39 -14.41 2.40
N GLN A 153 0.84 -14.00 2.71
CA GLN A 153 1.83 -14.82 3.41
C GLN A 153 1.42 -15.13 4.85
N ARG A 154 0.95 -14.14 5.62
CA ARG A 154 0.52 -14.32 7.02
C ARG A 154 -0.71 -15.22 7.15
N TYR A 155 -1.57 -15.24 6.15
CA TYR A 155 -2.72 -16.14 6.09
C TYR A 155 -2.42 -17.49 5.42
N GLY A 156 -1.15 -17.76 5.09
CA GLY A 156 -0.72 -19.04 4.51
C GLY A 156 -1.29 -19.31 3.12
N VAL A 157 -1.64 -18.25 2.39
CA VAL A 157 -2.19 -18.38 1.03
C VAL A 157 -1.12 -18.91 0.09
N LYS A 158 -1.39 -20.05 -0.53
CA LYS A 158 -0.53 -20.61 -1.57
C LYS A 158 -0.85 -19.94 -2.90
N THR A 159 0.03 -19.04 -3.34
CA THR A 159 -0.15 -18.23 -4.56
C THR A 159 0.55 -18.84 -5.78
N SER A 160 1.56 -19.66 -5.58
CA SER A 160 2.34 -20.30 -6.65
C SER A 160 1.44 -21.09 -7.60
N GLY A 161 1.56 -20.80 -8.90
CA GLY A 161 0.78 -21.43 -9.97
C GLY A 161 -0.70 -21.02 -10.01
N LYS A 162 -1.15 -20.12 -9.13
CA LYS A 162 -2.53 -19.63 -9.11
C LYS A 162 -2.79 -18.58 -10.18
N LYS A 163 -4.03 -18.54 -10.70
CA LYS A 163 -4.50 -17.48 -11.58
C LYS A 163 -4.87 -16.27 -10.74
N CYS A 164 -4.14 -15.18 -10.86
CA CYS A 164 -4.38 -13.93 -10.16
C CYS A 164 -4.82 -12.85 -11.15
N VAL A 165 -5.95 -12.21 -10.88
CA VAL A 165 -6.40 -11.04 -11.63
C VAL A 165 -6.22 -9.79 -10.77
N VAL A 166 -5.51 -8.80 -11.33
CA VAL A 166 -5.39 -7.47 -10.76
C VAL A 166 -6.28 -6.52 -11.53
N LEU A 167 -7.31 -5.99 -10.87
CA LEU A 167 -8.20 -4.98 -11.43
C LEU A 167 -7.63 -3.60 -11.15
N GLY A 168 -7.26 -2.89 -12.21
CA GLY A 168 -6.62 -1.58 -12.15
C GLY A 168 -5.18 -1.59 -12.65
N ARG A 169 -4.73 -0.43 -13.16
CA ARG A 169 -3.38 -0.26 -13.71
C ARG A 169 -2.73 1.07 -13.32
N SER A 170 -3.06 1.56 -12.14
CA SER A 170 -2.42 2.76 -11.59
C SER A 170 -0.93 2.53 -11.33
N ASN A 171 -0.14 3.60 -11.32
CA ASN A 171 1.29 3.52 -11.04
C ASN A 171 1.58 3.20 -9.56
N ILE A 172 0.61 3.49 -8.67
CA ILE A 172 0.78 3.33 -7.21
C ILE A 172 0.29 1.98 -6.68
N VAL A 173 -0.64 1.30 -7.38
CA VAL A 173 -1.18 0.00 -6.93
C VAL A 173 -1.18 -1.03 -8.05
N GLY A 174 -1.94 -0.83 -9.14
CA GLY A 174 -2.22 -1.89 -10.11
C GLY A 174 -0.98 -2.46 -10.78
N LYS A 175 -0.15 -1.61 -11.39
CA LYS A 175 1.12 -2.02 -12.02
C LYS A 175 2.10 -2.60 -10.99
N PRO A 176 2.38 -1.92 -9.85
CA PRO A 176 3.30 -2.45 -8.86
C PRO A 176 2.75 -3.66 -8.08
N MET A 177 1.46 -3.98 -8.18
CA MET A 177 0.90 -5.22 -7.61
C MET A 177 1.12 -6.42 -8.52
N ALA A 178 0.98 -6.25 -9.81
CA ALA A 178 1.15 -7.34 -10.76
C ALA A 178 2.58 -7.92 -10.73
N GLN A 179 3.58 -7.07 -10.56
CA GLN A 179 4.98 -7.47 -10.58
C GLN A 179 5.37 -8.43 -9.45
N PRO A 180 5.19 -8.12 -8.15
CA PRO A 180 5.53 -9.08 -7.10
C PRO A 180 4.63 -10.31 -7.13
N MET A 181 3.37 -10.21 -7.59
CA MET A 181 2.52 -11.40 -7.71
C MET A 181 3.04 -12.42 -8.73
N MET A 182 3.72 -11.97 -9.80
CA MET A 182 4.31 -12.90 -10.78
C MET A 182 5.73 -13.37 -10.41
N GLN A 183 6.40 -12.73 -9.45
CA GLN A 183 7.77 -13.07 -9.09
C GLN A 183 7.85 -14.28 -8.18
N LYS A 184 8.79 -15.19 -8.46
CA LYS A 184 9.02 -16.43 -7.72
C LYS A 184 9.25 -16.22 -6.22
N GLN A 185 9.94 -15.14 -5.85
CA GLN A 185 10.24 -14.83 -4.44
C GLN A 185 9.04 -14.28 -3.65
N TYR A 186 7.95 -13.90 -4.32
CA TYR A 186 6.77 -13.32 -3.68
C TYR A 186 5.50 -14.13 -3.94
N GLY A 187 4.88 -13.96 -5.12
CA GLY A 187 3.58 -14.55 -5.44
C GLY A 187 3.68 -15.81 -6.29
N ASP A 188 4.61 -15.87 -7.22
CA ASP A 188 4.81 -16.98 -8.17
C ASP A 188 3.50 -17.39 -8.89
N ALA A 189 2.63 -16.42 -9.15
CA ALA A 189 1.31 -16.59 -9.75
C ALA A 189 1.32 -16.27 -11.25
N THR A 190 0.33 -16.79 -11.98
CA THR A 190 0.01 -16.30 -13.32
C THR A 190 -0.88 -15.07 -13.19
N VAL A 191 -0.43 -13.91 -13.69
CA VAL A 191 -1.10 -12.63 -13.43
C VAL A 191 -1.69 -12.05 -14.70
N THR A 192 -2.98 -11.72 -14.65
CA THR A 192 -3.69 -10.93 -15.66
C THR A 192 -4.04 -9.56 -15.06
N VAL A 193 -3.70 -8.48 -15.77
CA VAL A 193 -4.08 -7.12 -15.39
C VAL A 193 -5.27 -6.67 -16.23
N CYS A 194 -6.40 -6.39 -15.58
CA CYS A 194 -7.61 -5.90 -16.22
C CYS A 194 -7.89 -4.44 -15.88
N HIS A 195 -8.54 -3.74 -16.79
CA HIS A 195 -8.89 -2.32 -16.65
C HIS A 195 -10.17 -1.99 -17.47
N SER A 196 -10.64 -0.76 -17.42
CA SER A 196 -11.90 -0.32 -18.06
C SER A 196 -12.04 -0.63 -19.56
N HIS A 197 -10.94 -0.89 -20.27
CA HIS A 197 -10.93 -1.27 -21.69
C HIS A 197 -10.67 -2.76 -21.92
N SER A 198 -10.64 -3.59 -20.89
CA SER A 198 -10.48 -5.04 -21.03
C SER A 198 -11.80 -5.65 -21.47
N ALA A 199 -11.83 -6.26 -22.66
CA ALA A 199 -13.05 -6.82 -23.25
C ALA A 199 -13.61 -8.00 -22.44
N THR A 200 -12.73 -8.81 -21.83
CA THR A 200 -13.06 -10.04 -21.11
C THR A 200 -12.88 -9.91 -19.60
N LEU A 201 -13.04 -8.69 -19.03
CA LEU A 201 -12.76 -8.44 -17.60
C LEU A 201 -13.54 -9.37 -16.67
N LYS A 202 -14.83 -9.57 -16.93
CA LYS A 202 -15.68 -10.41 -16.08
C LYS A 202 -15.29 -11.89 -16.15
N GLU A 203 -15.00 -12.37 -17.34
CA GLU A 203 -14.56 -13.73 -17.62
C GLU A 203 -13.22 -14.02 -16.92
N GLU A 204 -12.26 -13.10 -17.04
CA GLU A 204 -10.98 -13.22 -16.35
C GLU A 204 -11.16 -13.33 -14.83
N CYS A 205 -12.00 -12.48 -14.25
CA CYS A 205 -12.31 -12.52 -12.83
C CYS A 205 -12.97 -13.84 -12.40
N ARG A 206 -13.91 -14.37 -13.19
CA ARG A 206 -14.58 -15.67 -12.91
C ARG A 206 -13.64 -16.85 -12.89
N GLU A 207 -12.57 -16.80 -13.65
CA GLU A 207 -11.57 -17.87 -13.70
C GLU A 207 -10.46 -17.69 -12.64
N ALA A 208 -10.33 -16.53 -12.04
CA ALA A 208 -9.27 -16.23 -11.10
C ALA A 208 -9.40 -17.00 -9.78
N ASP A 209 -8.29 -17.52 -9.27
CA ASP A 209 -8.16 -18.03 -7.90
C ASP A 209 -8.03 -16.89 -6.89
N ILE A 210 -7.40 -15.79 -7.35
CA ILE A 210 -7.14 -14.60 -6.54
C ILE A 210 -7.58 -13.37 -7.36
N VAL A 211 -8.47 -12.56 -6.79
CA VAL A 211 -8.88 -11.26 -7.36
C VAL A 211 -8.40 -10.15 -6.47
N ILE A 212 -7.61 -9.22 -7.02
CA ILE A 212 -7.14 -8.02 -6.32
C ILE A 212 -7.83 -6.81 -6.97
N ALA A 213 -8.81 -6.24 -6.28
CA ALA A 213 -9.61 -5.12 -6.78
C ALA A 213 -9.00 -3.78 -6.35
N ALA A 214 -8.51 -3.00 -7.33
CA ALA A 214 -7.81 -1.73 -7.12
C ALA A 214 -8.14 -0.69 -8.21
N ILE A 215 -9.44 -0.45 -8.45
CA ILE A 215 -9.96 0.45 -9.48
C ILE A 215 -10.54 1.75 -8.93
N GLY A 216 -10.83 1.81 -7.63
CA GLY A 216 -11.44 2.98 -6.98
C GLY A 216 -12.91 3.19 -7.38
N GLN A 217 -13.64 2.13 -7.68
CA GLN A 217 -15.06 2.16 -7.99
C GLN A 217 -15.84 1.32 -6.99
N PRO A 218 -16.62 1.95 -6.09
CA PRO A 218 -17.39 1.25 -5.08
C PRO A 218 -18.31 0.17 -5.66
N ASP A 219 -18.29 -1.01 -5.03
CA ASP A 219 -19.19 -2.13 -5.34
C ASP A 219 -19.10 -2.66 -6.80
N PHE A 220 -18.00 -2.40 -7.49
CA PHE A 220 -17.81 -2.82 -8.89
C PHE A 220 -17.73 -4.35 -9.03
N VAL A 221 -16.99 -5.03 -8.16
CA VAL A 221 -16.85 -6.49 -8.19
C VAL A 221 -18.05 -7.12 -7.53
N THR A 222 -18.87 -7.79 -8.33
CA THR A 222 -20.12 -8.46 -7.93
C THR A 222 -19.95 -9.98 -7.85
N ALA A 223 -20.92 -10.67 -7.24
CA ALA A 223 -20.87 -12.12 -7.05
C ALA A 223 -20.76 -12.93 -8.35
N ASP A 224 -21.29 -12.42 -9.47
CA ASP A 224 -21.19 -13.07 -10.78
C ASP A 224 -19.82 -12.97 -11.42
N MET A 225 -18.92 -12.12 -10.86
CA MET A 225 -17.54 -11.95 -11.29
C MET A 225 -16.55 -12.83 -10.52
N VAL A 226 -16.98 -13.56 -9.50
CA VAL A 226 -16.07 -14.32 -8.63
C VAL A 226 -16.47 -15.79 -8.62
N LYS A 227 -15.50 -16.70 -8.81
CA LYS A 227 -15.77 -18.12 -8.71
C LYS A 227 -15.88 -18.58 -7.24
N PRO A 228 -16.63 -19.66 -6.96
CA PRO A 228 -16.67 -20.24 -5.62
C PRO A 228 -15.27 -20.63 -5.12
N GLY A 229 -14.95 -20.25 -3.87
CA GLY A 229 -13.67 -20.54 -3.24
C GLY A 229 -12.53 -19.60 -3.60
N ALA A 230 -12.75 -18.56 -4.41
CA ALA A 230 -11.73 -17.56 -4.72
C ALA A 230 -11.29 -16.78 -3.47
N ILE A 231 -10.11 -16.21 -3.53
CA ILE A 231 -9.58 -15.26 -2.56
C ILE A 231 -9.75 -13.86 -3.15
N VAL A 232 -10.36 -12.95 -2.39
CA VAL A 232 -10.62 -11.59 -2.85
C VAL A 232 -9.95 -10.57 -1.94
N ILE A 233 -9.10 -9.75 -2.54
CA ILE A 233 -8.38 -8.65 -1.87
C ILE A 233 -8.96 -7.34 -2.37
N ASP A 234 -9.72 -6.67 -1.53
CA ASP A 234 -10.30 -5.37 -1.82
C ASP A 234 -9.35 -4.25 -1.37
N VAL A 235 -8.84 -3.49 -2.33
CA VAL A 235 -7.94 -2.35 -2.10
C VAL A 235 -8.71 -1.02 -2.11
N GLY A 236 -9.95 -1.04 -2.58
CA GLY A 236 -10.79 0.14 -2.68
C GLY A 236 -11.00 0.84 -1.33
N THR A 237 -10.90 2.15 -1.32
CA THR A 237 -11.14 2.97 -0.11
C THR A 237 -11.86 4.27 -0.49
N THR A 238 -12.94 4.14 -1.24
CA THR A 238 -13.72 5.29 -1.68
C THR A 238 -14.66 5.75 -0.56
N ARG A 239 -14.67 7.05 -0.29
CA ARG A 239 -15.60 7.65 0.67
C ARG A 239 -16.96 7.87 -0.01
N VAL A 240 -17.98 7.20 0.49
CA VAL A 240 -19.36 7.33 -0.01
C VAL A 240 -20.28 7.96 1.04
N PRO A 241 -21.32 8.70 0.64
CA PRO A 241 -22.31 9.26 1.57
C PRO A 241 -22.96 8.17 2.41
N ASP A 242 -23.14 8.41 3.70
CA ASP A 242 -23.85 7.51 4.63
C ASP A 242 -24.48 8.34 5.74
N ALA A 243 -25.78 8.60 5.62
CA ALA A 243 -26.54 9.40 6.58
C ALA A 243 -26.69 8.74 7.96
N THR A 244 -26.39 7.43 8.07
CA THR A 244 -26.45 6.72 9.36
C THR A 244 -25.21 6.95 10.22
N ARG A 245 -24.14 7.51 9.64
CA ARG A 245 -22.89 7.79 10.34
C ARG A 245 -22.82 9.26 10.79
N PRO A 246 -22.30 9.54 11.99
CA PRO A 246 -22.11 10.92 12.45
C PRO A 246 -21.25 11.77 11.52
N SER A 247 -20.32 11.13 10.79
CA SER A 247 -19.47 11.81 9.79
C SER A 247 -20.17 12.06 8.45
N GLY A 248 -21.42 11.63 8.27
CA GLY A 248 -22.14 11.71 7.00
C GLY A 248 -21.60 10.82 5.88
N SER A 249 -20.59 9.99 6.14
CA SER A 249 -19.93 9.16 5.12
C SER A 249 -19.31 7.90 5.71
N ARG A 250 -19.09 6.90 4.84
CA ARG A 250 -18.34 5.67 5.16
C ARG A 250 -17.31 5.37 4.09
N LEU A 251 -16.31 4.57 4.44
CA LEU A 251 -15.42 3.98 3.45
C LEU A 251 -16.10 2.76 2.83
N ASN A 252 -16.04 2.66 1.51
CA ASN A 252 -16.52 1.54 0.73
C ASN A 252 -15.40 0.99 -0.15
N GLY A 253 -15.37 -0.33 -0.29
CA GLY A 253 -14.43 -0.99 -1.16
C GLY A 253 -14.89 -1.05 -2.62
N ASP A 254 -14.04 -1.60 -3.46
CA ASP A 254 -14.36 -1.90 -4.86
C ASP A 254 -15.21 -3.17 -5.00
N VAL A 255 -15.32 -3.96 -3.94
CA VAL A 255 -16.05 -5.24 -3.91
C VAL A 255 -17.39 -5.07 -3.21
N LYS A 256 -18.46 -5.58 -3.82
CA LYS A 256 -19.79 -5.66 -3.21
C LYS A 256 -19.79 -6.77 -2.16
N TYR A 257 -19.27 -6.43 -0.98
CA TYR A 257 -18.83 -7.35 0.06
C TYR A 257 -19.90 -8.39 0.43
N ASP A 258 -21.14 -7.95 0.70
CA ASP A 258 -22.22 -8.83 1.18
C ASP A 258 -22.61 -9.91 0.17
N GLU A 259 -22.45 -9.65 -1.13
CA GLU A 259 -22.75 -10.62 -2.20
C GLU A 259 -21.54 -11.52 -2.51
N VAL A 260 -20.32 -10.99 -2.41
CA VAL A 260 -19.10 -11.69 -2.80
C VAL A 260 -18.56 -12.56 -1.68
N ALA A 261 -18.58 -12.10 -0.43
CA ALA A 261 -18.03 -12.81 0.70
C ALA A 261 -18.54 -14.25 0.86
N PRO A 262 -19.85 -14.55 0.70
CA PRO A 262 -20.36 -15.92 0.80
C PRO A 262 -19.78 -16.90 -0.24
N LYS A 263 -19.21 -16.40 -1.34
CA LYS A 263 -18.60 -17.22 -2.40
C LYS A 263 -17.11 -17.44 -2.20
N CYS A 264 -16.45 -16.62 -1.38
CA CYS A 264 -15.01 -16.64 -1.19
C CYS A 264 -14.56 -17.72 -0.21
N SER A 265 -13.34 -18.20 -0.37
CA SER A 265 -12.64 -18.89 0.72
C SER A 265 -12.03 -17.89 1.70
N MET A 266 -11.53 -16.76 1.18
CA MET A 266 -10.97 -15.66 1.99
C MET A 266 -11.30 -14.31 1.35
N ILE A 267 -11.50 -13.28 2.17
CA ILE A 267 -11.77 -11.92 1.70
C ILE A 267 -11.28 -10.87 2.70
N THR A 268 -10.77 -9.74 2.19
CA THR A 268 -10.46 -8.57 3.03
C THR A 268 -11.69 -7.68 3.22
N PRO A 269 -11.97 -7.18 4.43
CA PRO A 269 -13.03 -6.19 4.64
C PRO A 269 -12.55 -4.76 4.30
N VAL A 270 -13.49 -3.86 4.00
CA VAL A 270 -13.24 -2.42 3.94
C VAL A 270 -14.25 -1.71 4.87
N PRO A 271 -13.75 -0.96 5.86
CA PRO A 271 -12.35 -0.77 6.30
C PRO A 271 -11.78 -1.98 7.05
N GLY A 272 -10.45 -2.00 7.24
CA GLY A 272 -9.76 -2.97 8.10
C GLY A 272 -8.97 -4.06 7.37
N GLY A 273 -9.07 -4.12 6.04
CA GLY A 273 -8.26 -5.01 5.20
C GLY A 273 -6.91 -4.41 4.81
N VAL A 274 -6.78 -3.98 3.56
CA VAL A 274 -5.51 -3.54 2.97
C VAL A 274 -5.00 -2.20 3.54
N GLY A 275 -5.87 -1.23 3.83
CA GLY A 275 -5.45 0.11 4.27
C GLY A 275 -4.48 0.12 5.47
N PRO A 276 -4.75 -0.57 6.58
CA PRO A 276 -3.81 -0.67 7.71
C PRO A 276 -2.45 -1.27 7.32
N MET A 277 -2.43 -2.19 6.35
CA MET A 277 -1.22 -2.85 5.88
C MET A 277 -0.33 -1.95 5.02
N THR A 278 -0.90 -1.00 4.29
CA THR A 278 -0.14 0.01 3.55
C THR A 278 0.76 0.81 4.50
N ILE A 279 0.20 1.28 5.62
CA ILE A 279 0.95 2.02 6.64
C ILE A 279 2.01 1.12 7.30
N CYS A 280 1.64 -0.13 7.59
CA CYS A 280 2.57 -1.10 8.18
C CYS A 280 3.76 -1.39 7.24
N SER A 281 3.51 -1.50 5.93
CA SER A 281 4.56 -1.71 4.92
C SER A 281 5.50 -0.51 4.80
N LEU A 282 4.97 0.70 4.94
CA LEU A 282 5.79 1.90 5.00
C LEU A 282 6.76 1.86 6.20
N MET A 283 6.29 1.39 7.37
CA MET A 283 7.17 1.19 8.54
C MET A 283 8.25 0.14 8.25
N LYS A 284 7.91 -0.97 7.60
CA LYS A 284 8.90 -2.00 7.19
C LYS A 284 9.95 -1.43 6.24
N ASN A 285 9.54 -0.68 5.22
CA ASN A 285 10.47 -0.05 4.29
C ASN A 285 11.37 0.97 5.00
N THR A 286 10.83 1.78 5.91
CA THR A 286 11.61 2.75 6.70
C THR A 286 12.62 2.07 7.61
N LEU A 287 12.25 0.96 8.26
CA LEU A 287 13.17 0.17 9.06
C LEU A 287 14.30 -0.42 8.19
N ALA A 288 13.96 -0.96 7.02
CA ALA A 288 14.93 -1.49 6.07
C ALA A 288 15.89 -0.41 5.54
N ALA A 289 15.40 0.83 5.35
CA ALA A 289 16.22 1.98 5.00
C ALA A 289 17.21 2.34 6.12
N ALA A 290 16.72 2.44 7.37
CA ALA A 290 17.56 2.73 8.53
C ALA A 290 18.65 1.68 8.76
N GLN A 291 18.35 0.42 8.47
CA GLN A 291 19.30 -0.70 8.58
C GLN A 291 20.18 -0.88 7.35
N LYS A 292 19.96 -0.11 6.29
CA LYS A 292 20.66 -0.22 4.99
C LYS A 292 20.65 -1.63 4.40
N THR A 293 19.53 -2.36 4.59
CA THR A 293 19.41 -3.76 4.12
C THR A 293 19.12 -3.87 2.63
N ILE A 294 18.62 -2.80 2.00
CA ILE A 294 18.30 -2.76 0.57
C ILE A 294 19.37 -1.98 -0.20
N TYR A 295 19.73 -0.81 0.28
CA TYR A 295 20.75 0.05 -0.30
C TYR A 295 21.85 0.32 0.75
N GLN A 296 23.09 0.17 0.34
CA GLN A 296 24.27 0.43 1.15
C GLN A 296 24.79 1.85 0.91
#